data_7b0b71a04539b08765d26cbca5af6901
#
_entry.id   7b0b71a04539b08765d26cbca5af6901
#
_cell.length_a   1.000
_cell.length_b   1.000
_cell.length_c   1.000
_cell.angle_alpha   90.00
_cell.angle_beta   90.00
_cell.angle_gamma   90.00
#
_symmetry.space_group_name_H-M   'P 1'
#
loop_
_entity.id
_entity.type
_entity.pdbx_description
1 polymer ?
#
loop_
_entity_poly.entity_id
_entity_poly.type
_entity_poly.pdbx_seq_one_letter_code
_entity_poly.pdbx_strand_id
1 'polypeptide(L)'
;GKKNETILMDLSMANLASNNSRQIYSQIPGLNIYQNDDAGIQLNVGGRGLDPNRTSNFNTRQNGYDISADALGYPESYYTPPSESLEKIQIIRGAASLQYGSQFGGLLNFIIKKPNLQKPLELISRNTLGSNALYTNFTSLSGKKSNLSYYGFVNYKKGNGFRENSEFESFNSFMNINYKFNEKSKISAEITYLEYLAHQAGGLSDKMFENDPLQTNRKRNWFEVNWLLFNIKYFRKITKNSNFDLSFFGLEAKRNALGFRTNRVDQIDPNTERDLIKGKFSNLGLEARFLSDYKINGKKSILLIGSKLYRSKTKSIQGPGSDDDDADFNFYYKQFPSYINQSEYYYPNNNFSFFGENIFYLSEKISFTPGFRFENLRT
;
A
#
# COMPACT_ATOMS: atom_id res chain seq x y z
N GLY A 1 -25.38 -11.81 0.82
CA GLY A 1 -23.95 -11.88 0.87
C GLY A 1 -23.29 -10.57 0.51
N LYS A 2 -22.33 -10.14 1.30
CA LYS A 2 -21.52 -8.99 0.93
C LYS A 2 -20.72 -9.32 -0.32
N LYS A 3 -20.64 -8.38 -1.25
CA LYS A 3 -19.87 -8.52 -2.49
C LYS A 3 -18.36 -8.37 -2.18
N ASN A 4 -17.81 -9.32 -1.42
CA ASN A 4 -16.36 -9.43 -1.25
C ASN A 4 -15.87 -10.36 -2.35
N GLU A 5 -15.09 -9.84 -3.26
CA GLU A 5 -14.34 -10.65 -4.17
C GLU A 5 -12.99 -10.98 -3.49
N THR A 6 -12.80 -12.22 -3.12
CA THR A 6 -11.52 -12.71 -2.61
C THR A 6 -10.83 -13.44 -3.74
N ILE A 7 -9.68 -12.94 -4.14
CA ILE A 7 -8.86 -13.60 -5.14
C ILE A 7 -7.79 -14.39 -4.41
N LEU A 8 -7.86 -15.71 -4.53
CA LEU A 8 -6.77 -16.59 -4.17
C LEU A 8 -5.71 -16.46 -5.27
N MET A 9 -4.51 -16.08 -4.86
CA MET A 9 -3.40 -15.99 -5.78
C MET A 9 -2.83 -17.37 -6.01
N ASP A 10 -2.95 -17.88 -7.22
CA ASP A 10 -2.15 -19.02 -7.63
C ASP A 10 -0.77 -18.53 -8.11
N LEU A 11 0.18 -18.53 -7.18
CA LEU A 11 1.55 -18.14 -7.48
C LEU A 11 2.29 -19.16 -8.39
N SER A 12 1.73 -20.33 -8.61
CA SER A 12 2.34 -21.34 -9.49
C SER A 12 2.43 -20.89 -10.94
N MET A 13 1.52 -19.99 -11.35
CA MET A 13 1.47 -19.40 -12.68
C MET A 13 2.17 -18.03 -12.78
N ALA A 14 2.64 -17.47 -11.69
CA ALA A 14 3.30 -16.16 -11.66
C ALA A 14 4.81 -16.30 -11.90
N ASN A 15 5.39 -15.38 -12.67
CA ASN A 15 6.84 -15.26 -12.77
C ASN A 15 7.40 -14.64 -11.48
N LEU A 16 7.73 -15.46 -10.50
CA LEU A 16 8.28 -15.02 -9.23
C LEU A 16 9.75 -14.55 -9.36
N ALA A 17 10.41 -14.80 -10.49
CA ALA A 17 11.78 -14.37 -10.72
C ALA A 17 11.91 -12.84 -10.65
N SER A 18 11.06 -12.11 -11.36
CA SER A 18 11.03 -10.64 -11.28
C SER A 18 10.28 -10.13 -10.04
N ASN A 19 9.45 -10.97 -9.43
CA ASN A 19 8.58 -10.62 -8.31
C ASN A 19 7.82 -9.29 -8.55
N ASN A 20 7.28 -9.14 -9.76
CA ASN A 20 6.54 -7.95 -10.18
C ASN A 20 5.05 -8.13 -9.86
N SER A 21 4.55 -7.33 -8.94
CA SER A 21 3.17 -7.41 -8.47
C SER A 21 2.13 -7.08 -9.54
N ARG A 22 2.49 -6.35 -10.63
CA ARG A 22 1.59 -6.08 -11.76
C ARG A 22 1.02 -7.37 -12.35
N GLN A 23 1.81 -8.43 -12.43
CA GLN A 23 1.36 -9.71 -13.00
C GLN A 23 0.19 -10.31 -12.22
N ILE A 24 0.09 -10.01 -10.95
CA ILE A 24 -0.98 -10.50 -10.08
C ILE A 24 -2.22 -9.61 -10.20
N TYR A 25 -2.02 -8.29 -10.12
CA TYR A 25 -3.15 -7.35 -10.22
C TYR A 25 -3.81 -7.37 -11.59
N SER A 26 -3.04 -7.62 -12.68
CA SER A 26 -3.58 -7.73 -14.03
C SER A 26 -4.55 -8.90 -14.22
N GLN A 27 -4.49 -9.91 -13.35
CA GLN A 27 -5.43 -11.04 -13.33
C GLN A 27 -6.77 -10.70 -12.68
N ILE A 28 -6.90 -9.55 -12.03
CA ILE A 28 -8.08 -9.15 -11.30
C ILE A 28 -9.03 -8.37 -12.20
N PRO A 29 -10.22 -8.89 -12.56
CA PRO A 29 -11.14 -8.19 -13.44
C PRO A 29 -11.54 -6.81 -12.92
N GLY A 30 -11.48 -5.80 -13.79
CA GLY A 30 -11.90 -4.42 -13.48
C GLY A 30 -10.91 -3.62 -12.65
N LEU A 31 -9.67 -4.09 -12.46
CA LEU A 31 -8.56 -3.24 -12.05
C LEU A 31 -7.86 -2.68 -13.29
N ASN A 32 -7.46 -1.42 -13.18
CA ASN A 32 -6.61 -0.71 -14.12
C ASN A 32 -5.29 -0.38 -13.42
N ILE A 33 -4.16 -0.76 -14.03
CA ILE A 33 -2.86 -0.69 -13.36
C ILE A 33 -1.88 0.02 -14.27
N TYR A 34 -1.32 1.13 -13.76
CA TYR A 34 -0.18 1.78 -14.35
C TYR A 34 1.07 1.46 -13.55
N GLN A 35 2.10 1.07 -14.24
CA GLN A 35 3.43 0.83 -13.69
C GLN A 35 4.34 1.95 -14.20
N ASN A 36 4.93 2.70 -13.29
CA ASN A 36 5.76 3.86 -13.59
C ASN A 36 7.26 3.57 -13.45
N ASP A 37 7.62 2.32 -13.12
CA ASP A 37 9.01 1.90 -12.92
C ASP A 37 9.24 0.46 -13.39
N ASP A 38 10.47 0.10 -13.64
CA ASP A 38 10.84 -1.26 -14.05
C ASP A 38 10.96 -2.23 -12.87
N ALA A 39 11.04 -1.71 -11.64
CA ALA A 39 11.02 -2.53 -10.42
C ALA A 39 9.66 -3.17 -10.12
N GLY A 40 8.56 -2.62 -10.68
CA GLY A 40 7.20 -3.02 -10.38
C GLY A 40 6.75 -2.63 -8.96
N ILE A 41 7.30 -1.53 -8.43
CA ILE A 41 7.03 -1.01 -7.08
C ILE A 41 6.09 0.19 -7.15
N GLN A 42 6.32 1.10 -8.11
CA GLN A 42 5.42 2.23 -8.38
C GLN A 42 4.18 1.76 -9.16
N LEU A 43 3.36 0.94 -8.51
CA LEU A 43 2.10 0.51 -9.07
C LEU A 43 1.00 1.46 -8.64
N ASN A 44 0.33 2.02 -9.62
CA ASN A 44 -0.87 2.80 -9.44
C ASN A 44 -2.08 1.93 -9.78
N VAL A 45 -2.97 1.71 -8.81
CA VAL A 45 -4.11 0.82 -8.95
C VAL A 45 -5.40 1.62 -9.00
N GLY A 46 -6.09 1.57 -10.12
CA GLY A 46 -7.42 2.12 -10.32
C GLY A 46 -8.47 1.03 -10.51
N GLY A 47 -9.72 1.40 -10.45
CA GLY A 47 -10.82 0.50 -10.73
C GLY A 47 -12.04 1.25 -11.24
N ARG A 48 -12.95 0.58 -11.94
CA ARG A 48 -14.18 1.16 -12.48
C ARG A 48 -13.95 2.28 -13.49
N GLY A 49 -12.85 2.25 -14.24
CA GLY A 49 -12.50 3.32 -15.17
C GLY A 49 -11.96 4.61 -14.53
N LEU A 50 -11.74 4.62 -13.20
CA LEU A 50 -11.12 5.76 -12.52
C LEU A 50 -9.62 5.79 -12.76
N ASP A 51 -9.05 7.00 -12.76
CA ASP A 51 -7.61 7.21 -12.88
C ASP A 51 -6.86 6.46 -11.76
N PRO A 52 -5.91 5.57 -12.10
CA PRO A 52 -5.14 4.82 -11.13
C PRO A 52 -4.08 5.65 -10.40
N ASN A 53 -3.80 6.88 -10.82
CA ASN A 53 -2.72 7.70 -10.30
C ASN A 53 -2.69 7.74 -8.77
N ARG A 54 -1.53 7.39 -8.19
CA ARG A 54 -1.26 7.34 -6.75
C ARG A 54 -2.18 6.40 -5.96
N THR A 55 -2.93 5.54 -6.63
CA THR A 55 -3.95 4.66 -6.03
C THR A 55 -5.01 5.43 -5.22
N SER A 56 -5.21 6.71 -5.56
CA SER A 56 -6.01 7.68 -4.78
C SER A 56 -7.50 7.32 -4.67
N ASN A 57 -8.00 6.46 -5.54
CA ASN A 57 -9.39 6.02 -5.55
C ASN A 57 -9.65 4.75 -4.72
N PHE A 58 -8.61 4.12 -4.17
CA PHE A 58 -8.73 2.94 -3.32
C PHE A 58 -8.34 3.24 -1.87
N ASN A 59 -9.06 2.62 -0.93
CA ASN A 59 -8.57 2.43 0.43
C ASN A 59 -7.64 1.21 0.43
N THR A 60 -6.34 1.40 0.64
CA THR A 60 -5.37 0.32 0.68
C THR A 60 -5.09 -0.12 2.11
N ARG A 61 -5.13 -1.44 2.34
CA ARG A 61 -4.94 -2.04 3.66
C ARG A 61 -3.97 -3.23 3.59
N GLN A 62 -3.31 -3.49 4.70
CA GLN A 62 -2.55 -4.72 4.93
C GLN A 62 -3.10 -5.40 6.19
N ASN A 63 -3.43 -6.68 6.11
CA ASN A 63 -4.00 -7.44 7.23
C ASN A 63 -5.18 -6.75 7.94
N GLY A 64 -5.90 -5.87 7.19
CA GLY A 64 -7.08 -5.15 7.64
C GLY A 64 -6.85 -3.77 8.23
N TYR A 65 -5.61 -3.30 8.43
CA TYR A 65 -5.33 -1.91 8.84
C TYR A 65 -4.93 -1.03 7.64
N ASP A 66 -5.13 0.26 7.77
CA ASP A 66 -4.88 1.26 6.73
C ASP A 66 -3.38 1.49 6.55
N ILE A 67 -2.89 1.45 5.29
CA ILE A 67 -1.49 1.62 4.93
C ILE A 67 -1.23 2.79 3.99
N SER A 68 -2.27 3.56 3.66
CA SER A 68 -2.16 4.74 2.81
C SER A 68 -1.67 5.94 3.61
N ALA A 69 -0.87 6.80 2.98
CA ALA A 69 -0.70 8.16 3.46
C ALA A 69 -1.97 8.96 3.20
N ASP A 70 -2.27 9.90 4.09
CA ASP A 70 -3.32 10.89 3.88
C ASP A 70 -2.69 12.14 3.27
N ALA A 71 -2.66 12.18 1.95
CA ALA A 71 -2.08 13.27 1.20
C ALA A 71 -3.18 14.24 0.77
N LEU A 72 -3.22 15.44 1.33
CA LEU A 72 -4.15 16.50 0.92
C LEU A 72 -5.64 16.08 0.99
N GLY A 73 -6.01 15.20 1.92
CA GLY A 73 -7.38 14.71 2.07
C GLY A 73 -7.76 13.55 1.14
N TYR A 74 -6.81 12.95 0.43
CA TYR A 74 -7.01 11.71 -0.32
C TYR A 74 -5.92 10.68 0.01
N PRO A 75 -6.20 9.37 -0.11
CA PRO A 75 -5.19 8.35 0.14
C PRO A 75 -4.13 8.33 -0.97
N GLU A 76 -2.89 8.18 -0.57
CA GLU A 76 -1.74 7.98 -1.47
C GLU A 76 -0.96 6.75 -1.01
N SER A 77 -0.72 5.78 -1.88
CA SER A 77 0.02 4.58 -1.52
C SER A 77 1.12 4.29 -2.53
N TYR A 78 2.34 4.17 -2.03
CA TYR A 78 3.53 3.77 -2.80
C TYR A 78 4.08 2.43 -2.35
N TYR A 79 3.43 1.78 -1.41
CA TYR A 79 3.83 0.47 -0.93
C TYR A 79 2.91 -0.62 -1.48
N THR A 80 3.55 -1.62 -2.07
CA THR A 80 2.91 -2.86 -2.50
C THR A 80 3.72 -4.03 -1.97
N PRO A 81 3.12 -4.96 -1.20
CA PRO A 81 3.83 -6.13 -0.71
C PRO A 81 4.37 -6.99 -1.85
N PRO A 82 5.56 -7.60 -1.70
CA PRO A 82 6.05 -8.57 -2.67
C PRO A 82 5.05 -9.71 -2.88
N SER A 83 4.87 -10.12 -4.13
CA SER A 83 3.90 -11.16 -4.50
C SER A 83 4.06 -12.45 -3.71
N GLU A 84 5.30 -12.85 -3.46
CA GLU A 84 5.63 -14.06 -2.70
C GLU A 84 5.21 -14.01 -1.23
N SER A 85 5.06 -12.82 -0.66
CA SER A 85 4.63 -12.64 0.73
C SER A 85 3.13 -12.75 0.93
N LEU A 86 2.34 -12.70 -0.15
CA LEU A 86 0.88 -12.64 -0.07
C LEU A 86 0.25 -14.03 0.04
N GLU A 87 -0.73 -14.17 0.94
CA GLU A 87 -1.68 -15.29 0.96
C GLU A 87 -2.80 -15.05 -0.05
N LYS A 88 -3.31 -13.79 -0.09
CA LYS A 88 -4.37 -13.38 -1.01
C LYS A 88 -4.53 -11.86 -1.03
N ILE A 89 -5.21 -11.38 -2.06
CA ILE A 89 -5.71 -10.01 -2.15
C ILE A 89 -7.24 -10.03 -2.02
N GLN A 90 -7.77 -9.20 -1.13
CA GLN A 90 -9.20 -9.00 -0.99
C GLN A 90 -9.60 -7.67 -1.62
N ILE A 91 -10.58 -7.70 -2.51
CA ILE A 91 -11.17 -6.50 -3.09
C ILE A 91 -12.59 -6.37 -2.62
N ILE A 92 -12.92 -5.24 -2.02
CA ILE A 92 -14.27 -4.89 -1.60
C ILE A 92 -14.73 -3.72 -2.45
N ARG A 93 -15.78 -3.92 -3.24
CA ARG A 93 -16.28 -2.94 -4.19
C ARG A 93 -17.58 -2.29 -3.69
N GLY A 94 -17.69 -0.98 -3.92
CA GLY A 94 -18.86 -0.19 -3.55
C GLY A 94 -19.04 -0.06 -2.04
N ALA A 95 -20.28 0.19 -1.61
CA ALA A 95 -20.66 0.29 -0.21
C ALA A 95 -20.76 -1.08 0.50
N ALA A 96 -19.86 -2.02 0.15
CA ALA A 96 -19.94 -3.40 0.65
C ALA A 96 -19.65 -3.52 2.14
N SER A 97 -18.99 -2.53 2.74
CA SER A 97 -18.81 -2.48 4.19
C SER A 97 -18.54 -1.06 4.67
N LEU A 98 -19.43 -0.54 5.49
CA LEU A 98 -19.33 0.79 6.08
C LEU A 98 -18.18 0.91 7.09
N GLN A 99 -17.63 -0.21 7.56
CA GLN A 99 -16.50 -0.21 8.48
C GLN A 99 -15.23 0.44 7.90
N TYR A 100 -15.08 0.46 6.58
CA TYR A 100 -13.86 0.96 5.93
C TYR A 100 -13.97 2.40 5.42
N GLY A 101 -15.14 3.02 5.52
CA GLY A 101 -15.41 4.30 4.88
C GLY A 101 -15.73 4.15 3.39
N SER A 102 -15.94 5.27 2.73
CA SER A 102 -16.28 5.34 1.31
C SER A 102 -15.04 5.66 0.48
N GLN A 103 -14.75 4.83 -0.54
CA GLN A 103 -13.80 5.11 -1.61
C GLN A 103 -14.43 4.71 -2.95
N PHE A 104 -14.27 5.52 -3.98
CA PHE A 104 -14.92 5.30 -5.28
C PHE A 104 -14.45 4.01 -5.96
N GLY A 105 -13.17 3.69 -5.90
CA GLY A 105 -12.60 2.45 -6.43
C GLY A 105 -12.93 1.23 -5.57
N GLY A 106 -13.12 1.42 -4.28
CA GLY A 106 -13.32 0.37 -3.29
C GLY A 106 -12.14 0.22 -2.33
N LEU A 107 -12.01 -0.98 -1.79
CA LEU A 107 -10.94 -1.32 -0.84
C LEU A 107 -10.08 -2.45 -1.40
N LEU A 108 -8.78 -2.29 -1.27
CA LEU A 108 -7.76 -3.28 -1.59
C LEU A 108 -7.07 -3.69 -0.28
N ASN A 109 -7.18 -4.96 0.11
CA ASN A 109 -6.58 -5.46 1.35
C ASN A 109 -5.61 -6.60 1.05
N PHE A 110 -4.33 -6.36 1.33
CA PHE A 110 -3.27 -7.34 1.20
C PHE A 110 -3.25 -8.24 2.42
N ILE A 111 -3.46 -9.53 2.25
CA ILE A 111 -3.33 -10.51 3.31
C ILE A 111 -1.98 -11.19 3.18
N ILE A 112 -1.09 -10.88 4.11
CA ILE A 112 0.24 -11.47 4.20
C ILE A 112 0.12 -12.93 4.66
N LYS A 113 1.02 -13.78 4.21
CA LYS A 113 1.13 -15.20 4.62
C LYS A 113 1.15 -15.35 6.12
N LYS A 114 0.49 -16.38 6.60
CA LYS A 114 0.46 -16.75 8.02
C LYS A 114 1.69 -17.55 8.40
N PRO A 115 2.07 -17.54 9.69
CA PRO A 115 3.10 -18.41 10.22
C PRO A 115 2.82 -19.89 9.93
N ASN A 116 3.85 -20.65 9.61
CA ASN A 116 3.76 -22.11 9.60
C ASN A 116 3.63 -22.63 11.05
N LEU A 117 2.46 -23.17 11.39
CA LEU A 117 2.17 -23.61 12.74
C LEU A 117 2.66 -25.04 13.03
N GLN A 118 3.16 -25.73 12.03
CA GLN A 118 3.60 -27.15 12.15
C GLN A 118 5.11 -27.27 12.36
N LYS A 119 5.87 -26.24 11.99
CA LYS A 119 7.34 -26.22 12.12
C LYS A 119 7.80 -25.17 13.11
N PRO A 120 8.84 -25.46 13.91
CA PRO A 120 9.45 -24.43 14.75
C PRO A 120 10.17 -23.38 13.93
N LEU A 121 10.73 -23.76 12.78
CA LEU A 121 11.47 -22.91 11.86
C LEU A 121 11.29 -23.41 10.42
N GLU A 122 10.98 -22.49 9.53
CA GLU A 122 10.98 -22.68 8.09
C GLU A 122 11.63 -21.47 7.44
N LEU A 123 12.66 -21.70 6.64
CA LEU A 123 13.38 -20.68 5.88
C LEU A 123 13.20 -20.97 4.39
N ILE A 124 12.76 -19.96 3.64
CA ILE A 124 12.66 -20.03 2.18
C ILE A 124 13.45 -18.86 1.61
N SER A 125 14.41 -19.15 0.71
CA SER A 125 15.17 -18.14 0.02
C SER A 125 15.13 -18.37 -1.48
N ARG A 126 14.88 -17.33 -2.24
CA ARG A 126 14.90 -17.32 -3.70
C ARG A 126 15.76 -16.16 -4.18
N ASN A 127 16.69 -16.48 -5.07
CA ASN A 127 17.56 -15.51 -5.70
C ASN A 127 17.39 -15.63 -7.22
N THR A 128 17.37 -14.48 -7.89
CA THR A 128 17.26 -14.43 -9.35
C THR A 128 18.28 -13.45 -9.91
N LEU A 129 18.95 -13.86 -10.97
CA LEU A 129 19.77 -13.02 -11.83
C LEU A 129 19.11 -12.96 -13.20
N GLY A 130 19.05 -11.78 -13.78
CA GLY A 130 18.38 -11.56 -15.07
C GLY A 130 19.13 -10.56 -15.96
N SER A 131 18.57 -10.29 -17.15
CA SER A 131 19.05 -9.24 -18.05
C SER A 131 18.96 -7.87 -17.37
N ASN A 132 19.66 -6.87 -17.94
CA ASN A 132 19.73 -5.51 -17.42
C ASN A 132 20.21 -5.43 -15.96
N ALA A 133 21.17 -6.28 -15.60
CA ALA A 133 21.73 -6.41 -14.26
C ALA A 133 20.68 -6.64 -13.16
N LEU A 134 19.55 -7.26 -13.50
CA LEU A 134 18.50 -7.58 -12.54
C LEU A 134 19.03 -8.58 -11.51
N TYR A 135 18.93 -8.20 -10.24
CA TYR A 135 19.09 -9.09 -9.10
C TYR A 135 17.88 -8.96 -8.19
N THR A 136 17.28 -10.09 -7.83
CA THR A 136 16.21 -10.13 -6.83
C THR A 136 16.50 -11.19 -5.78
N ASN A 137 16.26 -10.87 -4.53
CA ASN A 137 16.27 -11.79 -3.41
C ASN A 137 14.96 -11.70 -2.66
N PHE A 138 14.31 -12.81 -2.42
CA PHE A 138 13.23 -12.93 -1.46
C PHE A 138 13.58 -14.02 -0.44
N THR A 139 13.69 -13.65 0.82
CA THR A 139 13.96 -14.59 1.91
C THR A 139 12.91 -14.43 2.99
N SER A 140 12.23 -15.51 3.34
CA SER A 140 11.20 -15.53 4.39
C SER A 140 11.52 -16.51 5.49
N LEU A 141 11.14 -16.13 6.70
CA LEU A 141 11.29 -16.88 7.92
C LEU A 141 9.89 -17.10 8.55
N SER A 142 9.57 -18.32 8.91
CA SER A 142 8.26 -18.70 9.46
C SER A 142 8.40 -19.76 10.52
N GLY A 143 7.51 -19.77 11.50
CA GLY A 143 7.49 -20.84 12.49
C GLY A 143 6.60 -20.60 13.69
N LYS A 144 6.59 -21.63 14.58
CA LYS A 144 5.88 -21.63 15.84
C LYS A 144 6.68 -22.32 16.92
N LYS A 145 6.77 -21.68 18.10
CA LYS A 145 7.30 -22.29 19.32
C LYS A 145 6.35 -21.99 20.48
N SER A 146 5.74 -23.04 21.04
CA SER A 146 4.72 -22.91 22.09
C SER A 146 3.57 -21.97 21.68
N ASN A 147 3.38 -20.89 22.41
CA ASN A 147 2.34 -19.88 22.18
C ASN A 147 2.77 -18.77 21.23
N LEU A 148 4.04 -18.73 20.83
CA LEU A 148 4.60 -17.77 19.91
C LEU A 148 4.60 -18.33 18.50
N SER A 149 4.10 -17.54 17.52
CA SER A 149 4.27 -17.83 16.08
C SER A 149 4.69 -16.57 15.34
N TYR A 150 5.44 -16.74 14.26
CA TYR A 150 6.03 -15.63 13.54
C TYR A 150 6.13 -15.91 12.05
N TYR A 151 6.05 -14.84 11.28
CA TYR A 151 6.35 -14.79 9.85
C TYR A 151 7.04 -13.47 9.54
N GLY A 152 8.12 -13.54 8.78
CA GLY A 152 8.80 -12.34 8.30
C GLY A 152 9.43 -12.60 6.95
N PHE A 153 9.76 -11.53 6.23
CA PHE A 153 10.51 -11.60 4.99
C PHE A 153 11.42 -10.38 4.81
N VAL A 154 12.44 -10.58 3.98
CA VAL A 154 13.23 -9.53 3.34
C VAL A 154 13.13 -9.74 1.84
N ASN A 155 12.90 -8.66 1.09
CA ASN A 155 12.89 -8.65 -0.35
C ASN A 155 13.79 -7.51 -0.84
N TYR A 156 14.84 -7.84 -1.57
CA TYR A 156 15.76 -6.89 -2.18
C TYR A 156 15.68 -7.00 -3.69
N LYS A 157 15.67 -5.88 -4.38
CA LYS A 157 15.65 -5.82 -5.85
C LYS A 157 16.56 -4.69 -6.32
N LYS A 158 17.34 -4.98 -7.36
CA LYS A 158 18.17 -4.00 -8.04
C LYS A 158 18.23 -4.33 -9.53
N GLY A 159 18.31 -3.34 -10.38
CA GLY A 159 18.46 -3.51 -11.82
C GLY A 159 18.63 -2.18 -12.55
N ASN A 160 19.07 -2.27 -13.82
CA ASN A 160 19.23 -1.09 -14.67
C ASN A 160 17.93 -0.74 -15.41
N GLY A 161 16.90 -1.62 -15.34
CA GLY A 161 15.67 -1.44 -16.08
C GLY A 161 15.78 -1.72 -17.58
N PHE A 162 14.69 -1.48 -18.29
CA PHE A 162 14.60 -1.77 -19.74
C PHE A 162 15.10 -0.61 -20.59
N ARG A 163 14.93 0.63 -20.13
CA ARG A 163 15.31 1.86 -20.83
C ARG A 163 16.48 2.54 -20.13
N GLU A 164 17.15 3.45 -20.84
CA GLU A 164 18.10 4.36 -20.21
C GLU A 164 17.42 5.16 -19.10
N ASN A 165 18.14 5.42 -18.01
CA ASN A 165 17.65 6.10 -16.81
C ASN A 165 16.40 5.44 -16.19
N SER A 166 16.43 4.11 -16.08
CA SER A 166 15.42 3.27 -15.43
C SER A 166 16.00 2.43 -14.28
N GLU A 167 17.20 2.79 -13.82
CA GLU A 167 17.85 2.09 -12.73
C GLU A 167 17.03 2.22 -11.44
N PHE A 168 17.02 1.13 -10.69
CA PHE A 168 16.30 1.09 -9.42
C PHE A 168 17.00 0.23 -8.38
N GLU A 169 16.74 0.56 -7.14
CA GLU A 169 17.10 -0.23 -5.97
C GLU A 169 15.96 -0.19 -4.95
N SER A 170 15.62 -1.34 -4.37
CA SER A 170 14.56 -1.45 -3.37
C SER A 170 14.88 -2.48 -2.32
N PHE A 171 14.65 -2.10 -1.08
CA PHE A 171 14.67 -2.97 0.09
C PHE A 171 13.31 -2.95 0.78
N ASN A 172 12.69 -4.12 0.95
CA ASN A 172 11.42 -4.27 1.63
C ASN A 172 11.52 -5.38 2.68
N SER A 173 11.10 -5.09 3.90
CA SER A 173 11.08 -6.06 5.00
C SER A 173 9.76 -6.02 5.75
N PHE A 174 9.39 -7.17 6.29
CA PHE A 174 8.19 -7.36 7.10
C PHE A 174 8.47 -8.33 8.22
N MET A 175 7.89 -8.09 9.39
CA MET A 175 7.88 -9.03 10.50
C MET A 175 6.54 -8.99 11.20
N ASN A 176 5.96 -10.15 11.42
CA ASN A 176 4.75 -10.36 12.22
C ASN A 176 5.04 -11.38 13.33
N ILE A 177 4.71 -11.02 14.56
CA ILE A 177 4.83 -11.88 15.74
C ILE A 177 3.45 -11.98 16.38
N ASN A 178 3.02 -13.21 16.65
CA ASN A 178 1.75 -13.50 17.31
C ASN A 178 2.01 -14.24 18.62
N TYR A 179 1.39 -13.79 19.69
CA TYR A 179 1.41 -14.46 20.98
C TYR A 179 0.00 -14.82 21.42
N LYS A 180 -0.25 -16.10 21.69
CA LYS A 180 -1.51 -16.64 22.14
C LYS A 180 -1.49 -16.78 23.65
N PHE A 181 -2.21 -15.89 24.37
CA PHE A 181 -2.32 -15.97 25.83
C PHE A 181 -3.07 -17.23 26.27
N ASN A 182 -4.17 -17.51 25.57
CA ASN A 182 -5.04 -18.67 25.77
C ASN A 182 -5.91 -18.90 24.53
N GLU A 183 -6.86 -19.85 24.58
CA GLU A 183 -7.77 -20.15 23.47
C GLU A 183 -8.71 -19.00 23.08
N LYS A 184 -8.85 -18.00 23.94
CA LYS A 184 -9.78 -16.87 23.74
C LYS A 184 -9.09 -15.56 23.40
N SER A 185 -7.79 -15.40 23.66
CA SER A 185 -7.10 -14.13 23.48
C SER A 185 -5.71 -14.27 22.90
N LYS A 186 -5.38 -13.37 22.00
CA LYS A 186 -4.07 -13.24 21.35
C LYS A 186 -3.72 -11.79 21.05
N ILE A 187 -2.44 -11.50 21.00
CA ILE A 187 -1.87 -10.25 20.49
C ILE A 187 -1.01 -10.55 19.27
N SER A 188 -1.00 -9.63 18.35
CA SER A 188 -0.18 -9.67 17.14
C SER A 188 0.48 -8.32 16.98
N ALA A 189 1.77 -8.30 16.67
CA ALA A 189 2.49 -7.10 16.32
C ALA A 189 3.15 -7.29 14.95
N GLU A 190 3.05 -6.29 14.09
CA GLU A 190 3.71 -6.30 12.80
C GLU A 190 4.36 -4.96 12.46
N ILE A 191 5.45 -5.04 11.73
CA ILE A 191 6.20 -3.91 11.20
C ILE A 191 6.55 -4.20 9.75
N THR A 192 6.45 -3.17 8.92
CA THR A 192 6.85 -3.21 7.50
C THR A 192 7.75 -2.02 7.21
N TYR A 193 8.83 -2.23 6.49
CA TYR A 193 9.70 -1.16 6.02
C TYR A 193 9.98 -1.32 4.54
N LEU A 194 9.86 -0.23 3.79
CA LEU A 194 10.25 -0.12 2.39
C LEU A 194 11.17 1.07 2.20
N GLU A 195 12.28 0.83 1.53
CA GLU A 195 13.16 1.83 0.95
C GLU A 195 13.26 1.59 -0.55
N TYR A 196 13.13 2.67 -1.32
CA TYR A 196 13.10 2.59 -2.76
C TYR A 196 13.70 3.85 -3.37
N LEU A 197 14.63 3.67 -4.29
CA LEU A 197 15.21 4.73 -5.10
C LEU A 197 15.21 4.29 -6.56
N ALA A 198 14.77 5.16 -7.47
CA ALA A 198 14.81 4.88 -8.90
C ALA A 198 14.99 6.14 -9.73
N HIS A 199 15.67 5.98 -10.86
CA HIS A 199 15.56 6.88 -12.01
C HIS A 199 14.15 6.81 -12.61
N GLN A 200 13.71 7.92 -13.19
CA GLN A 200 12.43 8.02 -13.89
C GLN A 200 12.67 8.43 -15.35
N ALA A 201 12.72 7.46 -16.24
CA ALA A 201 12.96 7.68 -17.67
C ALA A 201 11.92 8.59 -18.37
N GLY A 202 10.79 8.86 -17.71
CA GLY A 202 9.69 9.63 -18.24
C GLY A 202 8.86 8.89 -19.29
N GLY A 203 7.75 9.49 -19.69
CA GLY A 203 6.93 9.01 -20.79
C GLY A 203 7.55 9.25 -22.15
N LEU A 204 7.03 8.57 -23.17
CA LEU A 204 7.32 8.81 -24.58
C LEU A 204 6.01 9.16 -25.31
N SER A 205 6.05 10.06 -26.29
CA SER A 205 4.97 10.17 -27.26
C SER A 205 5.04 8.99 -28.24
N ASP A 206 3.94 8.74 -28.97
CA ASP A 206 3.89 7.66 -29.98
C ASP A 206 5.05 7.79 -31.00
N LYS A 207 5.29 9.01 -31.47
CA LYS A 207 6.38 9.31 -32.40
C LYS A 207 7.77 9.03 -31.80
N MET A 208 7.98 9.35 -30.53
CA MET A 208 9.25 9.05 -29.84
C MET A 208 9.42 7.54 -29.68
N PHE A 209 8.36 6.83 -29.33
CA PHE A 209 8.38 5.37 -29.18
C PHE A 209 8.62 4.65 -30.52
N GLU A 210 8.02 5.13 -31.61
CA GLU A 210 8.23 4.58 -32.96
C GLU A 210 9.68 4.79 -33.43
N ASN A 211 10.30 5.94 -33.09
CA ASN A 211 11.67 6.20 -33.46
C ASN A 211 12.69 5.38 -32.66
N ASP A 212 12.53 5.34 -31.34
CA ASP A 212 13.37 4.55 -30.43
C ASP A 212 12.64 4.29 -29.11
N PRO A 213 12.15 3.08 -28.87
CA PRO A 213 11.45 2.73 -27.65
C PRO A 213 12.34 2.70 -26.39
N LEU A 214 13.65 2.71 -26.56
CA LEU A 214 14.63 2.69 -25.43
C LEU A 214 15.04 4.09 -24.99
N GLN A 215 14.74 5.13 -25.78
CA GLN A 215 15.15 6.49 -25.45
C GLN A 215 14.56 7.03 -24.16
N THR A 216 15.24 8.01 -23.59
CA THR A 216 14.77 8.82 -22.47
C THR A 216 15.09 10.29 -22.72
N ASN A 217 14.22 11.19 -22.22
CA ASN A 217 14.47 12.62 -22.18
C ASN A 217 14.39 13.17 -20.75
N ARG A 218 14.48 12.30 -19.74
CA ARG A 218 14.40 12.60 -18.31
C ARG A 218 15.63 12.05 -17.57
N LYS A 219 16.81 12.36 -18.06
CA LYS A 219 18.09 11.88 -17.56
C LYS A 219 18.36 12.21 -16.09
N ARG A 220 17.76 13.30 -15.58
CA ARG A 220 18.01 13.83 -14.24
C ARG A 220 16.86 13.62 -13.27
N ASN A 221 15.86 12.77 -13.63
CA ASN A 221 14.69 12.57 -12.81
C ASN A 221 14.85 11.38 -11.87
N TRP A 222 14.65 11.64 -10.57
CA TRP A 222 14.73 10.66 -9.51
C TRP A 222 13.47 10.60 -8.66
N PHE A 223 13.21 9.42 -8.11
CA PHE A 223 12.11 9.18 -7.19
C PHE A 223 12.56 8.32 -6.02
N GLU A 224 12.29 8.79 -4.81
CA GLU A 224 12.62 8.12 -3.56
C GLU A 224 11.37 7.92 -2.71
N VAL A 225 11.26 6.74 -2.11
CA VAL A 225 10.21 6.41 -1.14
C VAL A 225 10.83 5.71 0.07
N ASN A 226 10.44 6.18 1.26
CA ASN A 226 10.67 5.49 2.52
C ASN A 226 9.33 5.31 3.20
N TRP A 227 8.99 4.07 3.56
CA TRP A 227 7.65 3.71 4.06
C TRP A 227 7.74 2.79 5.24
N LEU A 228 7.42 3.28 6.44
CA LEU A 228 7.38 2.50 7.67
C LEU A 228 5.94 2.34 8.13
N LEU A 229 5.50 1.11 8.29
CA LEU A 229 4.18 0.75 8.80
C LEU A 229 4.32 -0.08 10.06
N PHE A 230 3.40 0.10 10.99
CA PHE A 230 3.28 -0.79 12.14
C PHE A 230 1.80 -1.04 12.50
N ASN A 231 1.54 -2.19 13.12
CA ASN A 231 0.23 -2.50 13.66
C ASN A 231 0.36 -3.44 14.86
N ILE A 232 -0.35 -3.10 15.95
CA ILE A 232 -0.51 -3.96 17.12
C ILE A 232 -1.99 -4.28 17.22
N LYS A 233 -2.33 -5.56 17.15
CA LYS A 233 -3.71 -6.04 17.16
C LYS A 233 -3.95 -6.97 18.33
N TYR A 234 -4.92 -6.64 19.18
CA TYR A 234 -5.44 -7.51 20.21
C TYR A 234 -6.76 -8.11 19.76
N PHE A 235 -6.87 -9.43 19.88
CA PHE A 235 -8.10 -10.17 19.58
C PHE A 235 -8.57 -10.89 20.85
N ARG A 236 -9.87 -10.81 21.11
CA ARG A 236 -10.53 -11.54 22.20
C ARG A 236 -11.85 -12.15 21.78
N LYS A 237 -11.98 -13.44 21.96
CA LYS A 237 -13.25 -14.15 21.88
C LYS A 237 -14.00 -13.96 23.20
N ILE A 238 -15.07 -13.17 23.19
CA ILE A 238 -15.86 -12.84 24.41
C ILE A 238 -16.78 -13.99 24.74
N THR A 239 -17.53 -14.48 23.74
CA THR A 239 -18.39 -15.65 23.84
C THR A 239 -18.08 -16.63 22.72
N LYS A 240 -18.83 -17.75 22.61
CA LYS A 240 -18.72 -18.65 21.45
C LYS A 240 -19.03 -17.95 20.13
N ASN A 241 -19.87 -16.90 20.18
CA ASN A 241 -20.43 -16.22 19.01
C ASN A 241 -19.98 -14.76 18.88
N SER A 242 -19.20 -14.24 19.83
CA SER A 242 -18.84 -12.82 19.83
C SER A 242 -17.33 -12.65 19.97
N ASN A 243 -16.78 -11.74 19.15
CA ASN A 243 -15.37 -11.40 19.13
C ASN A 243 -15.18 -9.89 19.25
N PHE A 244 -14.07 -9.50 19.86
CA PHE A 244 -13.59 -8.13 19.92
C PHE A 244 -12.20 -8.05 19.33
N ASP A 245 -11.98 -7.06 18.49
CA ASP A 245 -10.70 -6.69 17.89
C ASP A 245 -10.36 -5.25 18.25
N LEU A 246 -9.13 -5.01 18.68
CA LEU A 246 -8.56 -3.69 18.87
C LEU A 246 -7.26 -3.62 18.07
N SER A 247 -7.13 -2.62 17.21
CA SER A 247 -5.96 -2.42 16.35
C SER A 247 -5.41 -1.01 16.54
N PHE A 248 -4.14 -0.89 16.93
CA PHE A 248 -3.38 0.35 16.94
C PHE A 248 -2.34 0.28 15.82
N PHE A 249 -2.41 1.21 14.88
CA PHE A 249 -1.58 1.20 13.68
C PHE A 249 -1.06 2.59 13.33
N GLY A 250 0.00 2.62 12.54
CA GLY A 250 0.55 3.87 12.06
C GLY A 250 1.41 3.73 10.83
N LEU A 251 1.73 4.90 10.28
CA LEU A 251 2.57 5.09 9.12
C LEU A 251 3.48 6.29 9.37
N GLU A 252 4.78 6.11 9.11
CA GLU A 252 5.74 7.19 8.93
C GLU A 252 6.37 7.02 7.56
N ALA A 253 6.24 8.04 6.71
CA ALA A 253 6.66 7.91 5.33
C ALA A 253 7.23 9.19 4.75
N LYS A 254 8.09 9.03 3.73
CA LYS A 254 8.63 10.09 2.89
C LYS A 254 8.50 9.69 1.43
N ARG A 255 8.21 10.69 0.61
CA ARG A 255 8.26 10.56 -0.85
C ARG A 255 8.89 11.80 -1.43
N ASN A 256 9.97 11.62 -2.17
CA ASN A 256 10.69 12.69 -2.84
C ASN A 256 10.66 12.47 -4.36
N ALA A 257 10.40 13.52 -5.11
CA ALA A 257 10.46 13.52 -6.56
C ALA A 257 11.34 14.70 -7.00
N LEU A 258 12.39 14.40 -7.71
CA LEU A 258 13.39 15.36 -8.18
C LEU A 258 13.51 15.26 -9.70
N GLY A 259 13.53 16.39 -10.40
CA GLY A 259 13.79 16.35 -11.83
C GLY A 259 13.10 17.46 -12.61
N PHE A 260 13.23 17.42 -13.91
CA PHE A 260 12.53 18.31 -14.82
C PHE A 260 11.07 17.85 -14.96
N ARG A 261 10.17 18.65 -14.41
CA ARG A 261 8.74 18.35 -14.33
C ARG A 261 7.96 19.25 -15.27
N THR A 262 7.49 18.68 -16.35
CA THR A 262 6.71 19.37 -17.39
C THR A 262 5.45 18.60 -17.72
N ASN A 263 4.45 19.30 -18.25
CA ASN A 263 3.20 18.70 -18.69
C ASN A 263 3.30 17.96 -20.04
N ARG A 264 4.38 18.18 -20.78
CA ARG A 264 4.59 17.57 -22.10
C ARG A 264 5.86 16.73 -22.10
N VAL A 265 5.74 15.49 -22.56
CA VAL A 265 6.84 14.53 -22.59
C VAL A 265 7.92 14.86 -23.61
N ASP A 266 7.57 15.62 -24.66
CA ASP A 266 8.47 16.04 -25.74
C ASP A 266 9.32 17.27 -25.42
N GLN A 267 9.06 17.94 -24.29
CA GLN A 267 9.88 19.07 -23.86
C GLN A 267 11.27 18.60 -23.40
N ILE A 268 12.28 19.28 -23.88
CA ILE A 268 13.68 19.01 -23.56
C ILE A 268 14.01 19.66 -22.21
N ASP A 269 14.74 18.93 -21.36
CA ASP A 269 15.26 19.44 -20.10
C ASP A 269 16.28 20.58 -20.37
N PRO A 270 16.06 21.79 -19.85
CA PRO A 270 16.94 22.93 -20.06
C PRO A 270 18.27 22.83 -19.31
N ASN A 271 18.47 21.80 -18.49
CA ASN A 271 19.65 21.59 -17.63
C ASN A 271 19.88 22.74 -16.61
N THR A 272 18.79 23.38 -16.18
CA THR A 272 18.78 24.31 -15.04
C THR A 272 18.44 23.60 -13.75
N GLU A 273 18.04 24.33 -12.72
CA GLU A 273 17.58 23.74 -11.45
C GLU A 273 16.45 22.72 -11.68
N ARG A 274 16.50 21.65 -10.95
CA ARG A 274 15.42 20.63 -10.95
C ARG A 274 14.32 21.03 -9.98
N ASP A 275 13.08 20.68 -10.29
CA ASP A 275 11.99 20.72 -9.32
C ASP A 275 12.19 19.60 -8.28
N LEU A 276 12.25 19.97 -7.00
CA LEU A 276 12.25 19.01 -5.90
C LEU A 276 10.96 19.12 -5.10
N ILE A 277 10.19 18.02 -5.08
CA ILE A 277 8.97 17.92 -4.28
C ILE A 277 9.20 16.86 -3.19
N LYS A 278 9.06 17.29 -1.93
CA LYS A 278 9.16 16.41 -0.76
C LYS A 278 7.82 16.27 -0.06
N GLY A 279 7.37 15.03 0.13
CA GLY A 279 6.22 14.70 0.98
C GLY A 279 6.67 13.98 2.23
N LYS A 280 6.19 14.42 3.39
CA LYS A 280 6.33 13.72 4.67
C LYS A 280 4.95 13.41 5.22
N PHE A 281 4.74 12.17 5.63
CA PHE A 281 3.46 11.64 6.07
C PHE A 281 3.60 10.96 7.42
N SER A 282 2.73 11.29 8.35
CA SER A 282 2.68 10.67 9.68
C SER A 282 1.23 10.41 10.06
N ASN A 283 0.86 9.13 10.20
CA ASN A 283 -0.50 8.72 10.51
C ASN A 283 -0.53 7.82 11.74
N LEU A 284 -1.52 8.00 12.60
CA LEU A 284 -1.82 7.11 13.71
C LEU A 284 -3.31 6.80 13.73
N GLY A 285 -3.64 5.54 13.97
CA GLY A 285 -5.02 5.07 14.07
C GLY A 285 -5.24 4.08 15.19
N LEU A 286 -6.40 4.20 15.83
CA LEU A 286 -6.91 3.21 16.79
C LEU A 286 -8.29 2.79 16.31
N GLU A 287 -8.49 1.49 16.06
CA GLU A 287 -9.74 0.95 15.57
C GLU A 287 -10.22 -0.21 16.46
N ALA A 288 -11.44 -0.09 16.96
CA ALA A 288 -12.10 -1.12 17.74
C ALA A 288 -13.28 -1.69 16.98
N ARG A 289 -13.44 -3.03 17.01
CA ARG A 289 -14.56 -3.74 16.37
C ARG A 289 -15.11 -4.81 17.30
N PHE A 290 -16.42 -4.88 17.33
CA PHE A 290 -17.18 -5.94 17.97
C PHE A 290 -18.01 -6.65 16.91
N LEU A 291 -17.85 -7.97 16.80
CA LEU A 291 -18.61 -8.84 15.89
C LEU A 291 -19.35 -9.86 16.72
N SER A 292 -20.63 -10.03 16.45
CA SER A 292 -21.47 -11.03 17.14
C SER A 292 -22.42 -11.74 16.20
N ASP A 293 -22.39 -13.06 16.24
CA ASP A 293 -23.40 -13.93 15.63
C ASP A 293 -24.50 -14.20 16.67
N TYR A 294 -25.74 -13.98 16.30
CA TYR A 294 -26.89 -14.20 17.17
C TYR A 294 -28.11 -14.70 16.36
N LYS A 295 -29.20 -15.02 17.03
CA LYS A 295 -30.44 -15.46 16.38
C LYS A 295 -31.61 -14.57 16.77
N ILE A 296 -32.45 -14.22 15.78
CA ILE A 296 -33.75 -13.60 15.96
C ILE A 296 -34.78 -14.53 15.36
N ASN A 297 -35.77 -14.95 16.15
CA ASN A 297 -36.82 -15.88 15.71
C ASN A 297 -36.27 -17.13 15.03
N GLY A 298 -35.18 -17.69 15.62
CA GLY A 298 -34.53 -18.89 15.09
C GLY A 298 -33.59 -18.65 13.89
N LYS A 299 -33.65 -17.47 13.23
CA LYS A 299 -32.84 -17.13 12.06
C LYS A 299 -31.50 -16.47 12.47
N LYS A 300 -30.44 -16.84 11.77
CA LYS A 300 -29.11 -16.27 12.00
C LYS A 300 -29.09 -14.76 11.69
N SER A 301 -28.39 -14.00 12.51
CA SER A 301 -28.08 -12.60 12.31
C SER A 301 -26.64 -12.32 12.70
N ILE A 302 -26.00 -11.34 12.06
CA ILE A 302 -24.59 -10.98 12.34
C ILE A 302 -24.52 -9.46 12.54
N LEU A 303 -24.09 -9.04 13.71
CA LEU A 303 -23.89 -7.65 14.08
C LEU A 303 -22.39 -7.31 14.05
N LEU A 304 -22.05 -6.22 13.40
CA LEU A 304 -20.74 -5.56 13.48
C LEU A 304 -20.94 -4.14 13.97
N ILE A 305 -20.25 -3.75 15.04
CA ILE A 305 -20.17 -2.36 15.53
C ILE A 305 -18.69 -2.03 15.71
N GLY A 306 -18.30 -0.80 15.41
CA GLY A 306 -16.93 -0.36 15.61
C GLY A 306 -16.76 1.15 15.59
N SER A 307 -15.59 1.55 16.01
CA SER A 307 -15.14 2.95 15.97
C SER A 307 -13.69 3.03 15.52
N LYS A 308 -13.33 4.16 14.91
CA LYS A 308 -11.95 4.48 14.49
C LYS A 308 -11.64 5.91 14.95
N LEU A 309 -10.52 6.07 15.64
CA LEU A 309 -9.85 7.33 15.87
C LEU A 309 -8.65 7.36 14.94
N TYR A 310 -8.49 8.45 14.20
CA TYR A 310 -7.40 8.57 13.24
C TYR A 310 -6.87 10.00 13.23
N ARG A 311 -5.57 10.12 13.21
CA ARG A 311 -4.87 11.39 13.09
C ARG A 311 -3.80 11.27 12.03
N SER A 312 -3.73 12.27 11.15
CA SER A 312 -2.64 12.38 10.20
C SER A 312 -2.04 13.80 10.18
N LYS A 313 -0.80 13.86 9.73
CA LYS A 313 -0.07 15.09 9.46
C LYS A 313 0.70 14.89 8.17
N THR A 314 0.43 15.73 7.20
CA THR A 314 1.14 15.74 5.93
C THR A 314 1.83 17.08 5.73
N LYS A 315 3.11 17.03 5.37
CA LYS A 315 3.88 18.17 4.95
C LYS A 315 4.32 17.97 3.51
N SER A 316 4.01 18.93 2.63
CA SER A 316 4.45 18.96 1.24
C SER A 316 5.27 20.20 0.99
N ILE A 317 6.49 20.05 0.47
CA ILE A 317 7.39 21.16 0.17
C ILE A 317 7.83 21.01 -1.27
N GLN A 318 7.79 22.10 -2.03
CA GLN A 318 8.38 22.22 -3.35
C GLN A 318 9.41 23.35 -3.37
N GLY A 319 10.53 23.12 -4.00
CA GLY A 319 11.62 24.08 -4.14
C GLY A 319 12.64 23.66 -5.18
N PRO A 320 13.68 24.46 -5.40
CA PRO A 320 14.73 24.14 -6.36
C PRO A 320 15.64 23.01 -5.82
N GLY A 321 15.84 21.97 -6.60
CA GLY A 321 16.93 20.99 -6.45
C GLY A 321 18.21 21.48 -7.12
N SER A 322 19.27 20.66 -7.11
CA SER A 322 20.50 20.93 -7.86
C SER A 322 20.26 20.89 -9.37
N ASP A 323 21.22 21.39 -10.14
CA ASP A 323 21.30 21.26 -11.60
C ASP A 323 22.12 20.04 -12.05
N ASP A 324 22.61 19.21 -11.10
CA ASP A 324 23.33 17.97 -11.35
C ASP A 324 22.42 16.80 -11.79
N ASP A 325 23.02 15.67 -12.15
CA ASP A 325 22.32 14.46 -12.61
C ASP A 325 22.01 13.46 -11.47
N ASP A 326 22.57 13.65 -10.28
CA ASP A 326 22.51 12.71 -9.16
C ASP A 326 21.19 12.73 -8.36
N ALA A 327 21.03 11.77 -7.45
CA ALA A 327 19.89 11.65 -6.55
C ALA A 327 20.01 12.55 -5.31
N ASP A 328 20.40 13.81 -5.49
CA ASP A 328 20.50 14.77 -4.38
C ASP A 328 19.17 15.45 -4.08
N PHE A 329 18.52 15.02 -3.01
CA PHE A 329 17.26 15.56 -2.54
C PHE A 329 17.44 16.75 -1.56
N ASN A 330 18.42 17.63 -1.77
CA ASN A 330 18.57 18.87 -1.03
C ASN A 330 17.98 20.07 -1.77
N PHE A 331 17.49 21.06 -1.01
CA PHE A 331 17.01 22.31 -1.60
C PHE A 331 18.16 23.31 -1.77
N TYR A 332 18.24 23.95 -2.93
CA TYR A 332 19.29 24.87 -3.35
C TYR A 332 18.80 26.31 -3.48
N TYR A 333 18.01 26.80 -2.51
CA TYR A 333 17.42 28.17 -2.51
C TYR A 333 18.43 29.28 -2.66
N LYS A 334 19.66 29.13 -2.14
CA LYS A 334 20.70 30.15 -2.27
C LYS A 334 21.28 30.22 -3.68
N GLN A 335 21.39 29.10 -4.36
CA GLN A 335 21.89 28.99 -5.72
C GLN A 335 20.84 29.45 -6.74
N PHE A 336 19.57 29.15 -6.47
CA PHE A 336 18.44 29.47 -7.36
C PHE A 336 17.40 30.34 -6.66
N PRO A 337 17.72 31.62 -6.33
CA PRO A 337 16.82 32.50 -5.58
C PRO A 337 15.60 32.92 -6.39
N SER A 338 15.64 32.83 -7.72
CA SER A 338 14.56 33.21 -8.65
C SER A 338 13.60 32.04 -8.95
N TYR A 339 13.76 30.88 -8.31
CA TYR A 339 12.85 29.75 -8.50
C TYR A 339 11.40 30.11 -8.12
N ILE A 340 10.46 29.99 -9.09
CA ILE A 340 9.10 30.54 -8.98
C ILE A 340 8.08 29.55 -8.37
N ASN A 341 8.32 28.24 -8.46
CA ASN A 341 7.36 27.21 -8.04
C ASN A 341 7.51 26.82 -6.56
N GLN A 342 8.08 27.71 -5.73
CA GLN A 342 8.28 27.43 -4.32
C GLN A 342 6.94 27.36 -3.57
N SER A 343 6.75 26.29 -2.80
CA SER A 343 5.56 26.13 -1.97
C SER A 343 5.83 25.26 -0.74
N GLU A 344 5.10 25.54 0.32
CA GLU A 344 5.09 24.69 1.52
C GLU A 344 3.67 24.61 2.07
N TYR A 345 3.19 23.40 2.28
CA TYR A 345 1.85 23.11 2.79
C TYR A 345 1.92 22.14 3.96
N TYR A 346 1.05 22.36 4.91
CA TYR A 346 0.85 21.50 6.06
C TYR A 346 -0.63 21.16 6.21
N TYR A 347 -0.95 19.87 6.24
CA TYR A 347 -2.31 19.35 6.30
C TYR A 347 -2.46 18.45 7.52
N PRO A 348 -2.97 18.97 8.66
CA PRO A 348 -3.40 18.13 9.77
C PRO A 348 -4.77 17.55 9.47
N ASN A 349 -5.02 16.34 9.89
CA ASN A 349 -6.35 15.73 9.82
C ASN A 349 -6.62 14.92 11.08
N ASN A 350 -7.81 15.08 11.66
CA ASN A 350 -8.31 14.24 12.73
C ASN A 350 -9.66 13.69 12.30
N ASN A 351 -9.83 12.39 12.37
CA ASN A 351 -11.07 11.72 12.01
C ASN A 351 -11.52 10.82 13.16
N PHE A 352 -12.74 11.04 13.61
CA PHE A 352 -13.47 10.11 14.45
C PHE A 352 -14.59 9.50 13.61
N SER A 353 -14.67 8.16 13.58
CA SER A 353 -15.79 7.49 12.94
C SER A 353 -16.41 6.43 13.86
N PHE A 354 -17.71 6.30 13.75
CA PHE A 354 -18.51 5.27 14.40
C PHE A 354 -19.37 4.60 13.33
N PHE A 355 -19.41 3.26 13.32
CA PHE A 355 -20.12 2.51 12.30
C PHE A 355 -20.77 1.26 12.88
N GLY A 356 -21.86 0.85 12.23
CA GLY A 356 -22.56 -0.38 12.56
C GLY A 356 -23.23 -0.98 11.33
N GLU A 357 -23.23 -2.29 11.25
CA GLU A 357 -23.94 -3.06 10.23
C GLU A 357 -24.55 -4.30 10.86
N ASN A 358 -25.76 -4.65 10.43
CA ASN A 358 -26.36 -5.90 10.82
C ASN A 358 -26.85 -6.69 9.59
N ILE A 359 -26.51 -7.97 9.53
CA ILE A 359 -27.00 -8.87 8.49
C ILE A 359 -28.13 -9.69 9.09
N PHE A 360 -29.35 -9.52 8.57
CA PHE A 360 -30.50 -10.35 8.87
C PHE A 360 -30.70 -11.38 7.75
N TYR A 361 -30.59 -12.66 8.06
CA TYR A 361 -30.94 -13.72 7.10
C TYR A 361 -32.44 -14.00 7.19
N LEU A 362 -33.22 -13.46 6.25
CA LEU A 362 -34.67 -13.62 6.20
C LEU A 362 -35.07 -15.02 5.69
N SER A 363 -34.26 -15.57 4.77
CA SER A 363 -34.35 -16.94 4.27
C SER A 363 -32.96 -17.42 3.82
N GLU A 364 -32.84 -18.64 3.31
CA GLU A 364 -31.59 -19.13 2.71
C GLU A 364 -31.14 -18.32 1.48
N LYS A 365 -32.10 -17.67 0.79
CA LYS A 365 -31.85 -16.92 -0.44
C LYS A 365 -31.88 -15.40 -0.25
N ILE A 366 -32.43 -14.90 0.86
CA ILE A 366 -32.69 -13.48 1.08
C ILE A 366 -32.00 -13.02 2.36
N SER A 367 -31.18 -11.99 2.27
CA SER A 367 -30.62 -11.28 3.41
C SER A 367 -30.82 -9.78 3.27
N PHE A 368 -31.03 -9.10 4.40
CA PHE A 368 -31.14 -7.66 4.51
C PHE A 368 -30.02 -7.14 5.41
N THR A 369 -29.28 -6.12 4.95
CA THR A 369 -28.11 -5.60 5.67
C THR A 369 -28.23 -4.09 5.83
N PRO A 370 -28.93 -3.60 6.86
CA PRO A 370 -28.89 -2.19 7.24
C PRO A 370 -27.56 -1.86 7.89
N GLY A 371 -27.15 -0.61 7.72
CA GLY A 371 -25.93 -0.13 8.36
C GLY A 371 -25.89 1.39 8.35
N PHE A 372 -25.04 1.93 9.20
CA PHE A 372 -24.77 3.36 9.29
C PHE A 372 -23.28 3.60 9.50
N ARG A 373 -22.84 4.79 9.11
CA ARG A 373 -21.52 5.34 9.45
C ARG A 373 -21.66 6.83 9.72
N PHE A 374 -21.11 7.23 10.85
CA PHE A 374 -20.92 8.62 11.23
C PHE A 374 -19.43 8.94 11.16
N GLU A 375 -19.06 10.08 10.58
CA GLU A 375 -17.69 10.59 10.56
C GLU A 375 -17.68 12.06 10.98
N ASN A 376 -16.70 12.39 11.80
CA ASN A 376 -16.34 13.76 12.14
C ASN A 376 -14.89 14.00 11.70
N LEU A 377 -14.73 14.82 10.66
CA LEU A 377 -13.44 15.18 10.07
C LEU A 377 -13.11 16.60 10.47
N ARG A 378 -11.87 16.84 10.90
CA ARG A 378 -11.31 18.16 11.17
C ARG A 378 -9.94 18.25 10.50
N THR A 379 -9.81 19.14 9.55
CA THR A 379 -8.60 19.46 8.78
C THR A 379 -8.09 20.84 9.14
#